data_34ce6ed49080584ce92474fa80538d90
#
_entry.id   34ce6ed49080584ce92474fa80538d90
#
_cell.length_a   1.000
_cell.length_b   1.000
_cell.length_c   1.000
_cell.angle_alpha   90.00
_cell.angle_beta   90.00
_cell.angle_gamma   90.00
#
_symmetry.space_group_name_H-M   'P 1'
#
loop_
_entity.id
_entity.type
_entity.pdbx_description
1 polymer ?
#
loop_
_entity_poly.entity_id
_entity_poly.type
_entity_poly.pdbx_seq_one_letter_code
_entity_poly.pdbx_strand_id
1 'polypeptide(L)'
;MYIRYFILFLILISNLKADTNSSLLFNGNCITCHKETKTISAPSVLEFKKRYMSAFGKKEEFVEYMSTWIQDPKQETSLMQDAIKKHGLMPHLGFDKETSREISTYIYEADFTSRGGR
;
A
#
# COMPACT_ATOMS: atom_id res chain seq x y z
N MET A 1 19.77 15.13 -34.46
CA MET A 1 18.32 15.33 -34.35
C MET A 1 17.60 14.09 -33.81
N TYR A 2 17.88 12.92 -34.31
CA TYR A 2 17.24 11.65 -33.86
C TYR A 2 17.68 11.18 -32.46
N ILE A 3 18.90 11.46 -32.05
CA ILE A 3 19.44 11.10 -30.72
C ILE A 3 18.65 11.78 -29.60
N ARG A 4 18.16 13.00 -29.82
CA ARG A 4 17.41 13.80 -28.85
C ARG A 4 16.02 13.18 -28.55
N TYR A 5 15.37 12.65 -29.57
CA TYR A 5 14.08 11.96 -29.43
C TYR A 5 14.25 10.56 -28.86
N PHE A 6 15.36 9.88 -29.13
CA PHE A 6 15.68 8.56 -28.60
C PHE A 6 15.94 8.61 -27.09
N ILE A 7 16.62 9.65 -26.61
CA ILE A 7 16.86 9.89 -25.18
C ILE A 7 15.55 10.19 -24.44
N LEU A 8 14.68 11.02 -25.03
CA LEU A 8 13.35 11.32 -24.48
C LEU A 8 12.46 10.07 -24.40
N PHE A 9 12.53 9.19 -25.38
CA PHE A 9 11.78 7.92 -25.39
C PHE A 9 12.27 6.94 -24.33
N LEU A 10 13.59 6.87 -24.10
CA LEU A 10 14.18 6.02 -23.04
C LEU A 10 13.78 6.50 -21.63
N ILE A 11 13.64 7.79 -21.41
CA ILE A 11 13.23 8.37 -20.13
C ILE A 11 11.75 8.03 -19.83
N LEU A 12 10.89 7.99 -20.85
CA LEU A 12 9.48 7.62 -20.67
C LEU A 12 9.31 6.13 -20.24
N ILE A 13 10.15 5.24 -20.74
CA ILE A 13 10.06 3.81 -20.46
C ILE A 13 10.48 3.47 -19.01
N SER A 14 11.39 4.25 -18.43
CA SER A 14 11.88 3.99 -17.08
C SER A 14 10.84 4.25 -15.96
N ASN A 15 9.84 5.08 -16.21
CA ASN A 15 8.79 5.36 -15.24
C ASN A 15 7.69 4.27 -15.15
N LEU A 16 7.49 3.50 -16.24
CA LEU A 16 6.48 2.44 -16.27
C LEU A 16 6.83 1.21 -15.40
N LYS A 17 8.12 0.95 -15.15
CA LYS A 17 8.55 -0.25 -14.40
C LYS A 17 8.31 -0.14 -12.89
N ALA A 18 8.37 1.05 -12.30
CA ALA A 18 8.20 1.25 -10.86
C ALA A 18 6.76 0.98 -10.42
N ASP A 19 5.76 1.48 -11.14
CA ASP A 19 4.34 1.31 -10.81
C ASP A 19 3.90 -0.16 -10.92
N THR A 20 4.39 -0.88 -11.93
CA THR A 20 4.08 -2.30 -12.13
C THR A 20 4.62 -3.17 -11.00
N ASN A 21 5.84 -2.88 -10.51
CA ASN A 21 6.47 -3.64 -9.43
C ASN A 21 5.73 -3.44 -8.10
N SER A 22 5.38 -2.22 -7.76
CA SER A 22 4.64 -1.89 -6.53
C SER A 22 3.25 -2.53 -6.50
N SER A 23 2.55 -2.54 -7.63
CA SER A 23 1.27 -3.23 -7.79
C SER A 23 1.40 -4.74 -7.58
N LEU A 24 2.43 -5.37 -8.13
CA LEU A 24 2.69 -6.80 -7.95
C LEU A 24 3.03 -7.15 -6.49
N LEU A 25 3.83 -6.34 -5.83
CA LEU A 25 4.16 -6.51 -4.41
C LEU A 25 2.88 -6.45 -3.55
N PHE A 26 2.03 -5.47 -3.78
CA PHE A 26 0.76 -5.34 -3.08
C PHE A 26 -0.18 -6.52 -3.35
N ASN A 27 -0.43 -6.85 -4.61
CA ASN A 27 -1.35 -7.93 -4.99
C ASN A 27 -0.83 -9.31 -4.55
N GLY A 28 0.48 -9.52 -4.55
CA GLY A 28 1.05 -10.79 -4.13
C GLY A 28 1.04 -11.03 -2.61
N ASN A 29 1.00 -9.97 -1.81
CA ASN A 29 1.20 -10.08 -0.35
C ASN A 29 0.00 -9.63 0.49
N CYS A 30 -0.84 -8.73 0.01
CA CYS A 30 -1.85 -8.06 0.82
C CYS A 30 -3.29 -8.51 0.53
N ILE A 31 -3.62 -8.74 -0.72
CA ILE A 31 -4.99 -9.02 -1.19
C ILE A 31 -5.57 -10.31 -0.63
N THR A 32 -4.75 -11.28 -0.28
CA THR A 32 -5.22 -12.55 0.29
C THR A 32 -6.03 -12.33 1.58
N CYS A 33 -5.59 -11.41 2.44
CA CYS A 33 -6.27 -11.06 3.68
C CYS A 33 -7.07 -9.76 3.56
N HIS A 34 -6.49 -8.74 2.93
CA HIS A 34 -7.11 -7.44 2.73
C HIS A 34 -7.75 -7.34 1.35
N LYS A 35 -9.01 -7.74 1.23
CA LYS A 35 -9.77 -7.52 -0.01
C LYS A 35 -9.89 -6.03 -0.29
N GLU A 36 -10.02 -5.64 -1.55
CA GLU A 36 -10.01 -4.22 -1.90
C GLU A 36 -11.20 -3.46 -1.28
N THR A 37 -12.40 -4.03 -1.38
CA THR A 37 -13.65 -3.34 -0.99
C THR A 37 -14.44 -4.04 0.11
N LYS A 38 -14.13 -5.29 0.45
CA LYS A 38 -14.88 -6.08 1.44
C LYS A 38 -14.00 -6.44 2.63
N THR A 39 -14.50 -6.19 3.82
CA THR A 39 -13.89 -6.65 5.07
C THR A 39 -14.38 -8.06 5.38
N ILE A 40 -13.49 -9.05 5.36
CA ILE A 40 -13.79 -10.46 5.65
C ILE A 40 -12.93 -10.93 6.83
N SER A 41 -11.68 -11.33 6.57
CA SER A 41 -10.72 -11.80 7.58
C SER A 41 -9.80 -10.71 8.11
N ALA A 42 -9.80 -9.56 7.47
CA ALA A 42 -9.05 -8.36 7.82
C ALA A 42 -9.79 -7.14 7.24
N PRO A 43 -9.48 -5.92 7.70
CA PRO A 43 -10.07 -4.71 7.12
C PRO A 43 -9.83 -4.64 5.62
N SER A 44 -10.81 -4.19 4.85
CA SER A 44 -10.61 -3.94 3.42
C SER A 44 -9.57 -2.84 3.19
N VAL A 45 -8.97 -2.82 2.02
CA VAL A 45 -8.02 -1.76 1.65
C VAL A 45 -8.68 -0.39 1.73
N LEU A 46 -9.91 -0.25 1.23
CA LEU A 46 -10.66 1.00 1.33
C LEU A 46 -10.85 1.46 2.78
N GLU A 47 -11.16 0.53 3.68
CA GLU A 47 -11.37 0.84 5.10
C GLU A 47 -10.09 1.33 5.77
N PHE A 48 -8.99 0.58 5.69
CA PHE A 48 -7.76 1.00 6.34
C PHE A 48 -7.12 2.22 5.66
N LYS A 49 -7.17 2.33 4.33
CA LYS A 49 -6.71 3.52 3.63
C LYS A 49 -7.45 4.77 4.09
N LYS A 50 -8.76 4.71 4.22
CA LYS A 50 -9.58 5.82 4.72
C LYS A 50 -9.18 6.23 6.14
N ARG A 51 -8.91 5.27 7.03
CA ARG A 51 -8.45 5.54 8.40
C ARG A 51 -7.12 6.27 8.40
N TYR A 52 -6.15 5.80 7.61
CA TYR A 52 -4.85 6.45 7.48
C TYR A 52 -4.95 7.85 6.84
N MET A 53 -5.76 8.01 5.81
CA MET A 53 -6.01 9.33 5.20
C MET A 53 -6.63 10.33 6.18
N SER A 54 -7.48 9.87 7.08
CA SER A 54 -8.07 10.71 8.12
C SER A 54 -7.07 11.09 9.22
N ALA A 55 -6.10 10.21 9.51
CA ALA A 55 -5.07 10.46 10.51
C ALA A 55 -3.93 11.34 10.01
N PHE A 56 -3.59 11.24 8.73
CA PHE A 56 -2.44 11.92 8.13
C PHE A 56 -2.84 12.75 6.91
N GLY A 57 -2.61 14.07 6.99
CA GLY A 57 -2.90 15.00 5.90
C GLY A 57 -1.87 15.01 4.77
N LYS A 58 -0.67 14.42 4.99
CA LYS A 58 0.43 14.40 4.04
C LYS A 58 0.78 12.98 3.63
N LYS A 59 1.12 12.80 2.34
CA LYS A 59 1.56 11.52 1.80
C LYS A 59 2.76 10.94 2.55
N GLU A 60 3.76 11.74 2.86
CA GLU A 60 4.96 11.31 3.56
C GLU A 60 4.65 10.74 4.95
N GLU A 61 3.76 11.36 5.67
CA GLU A 61 3.34 10.90 7.01
C GLU A 61 2.56 9.59 6.92
N PHE A 62 1.65 9.48 5.95
CA PHE A 62 0.90 8.27 5.67
C PHE A 62 1.84 7.10 5.36
N VAL A 63 2.76 7.31 4.41
CA VAL A 63 3.71 6.28 3.97
C VAL A 63 4.66 5.88 5.11
N GLU A 64 5.19 6.84 5.83
CA GLU A 64 6.11 6.58 6.95
C GLU A 64 5.43 5.76 8.05
N TYR A 65 4.25 6.16 8.48
CA TYR A 65 3.54 5.45 9.54
C TYR A 65 3.12 4.03 9.10
N MET A 66 2.51 3.91 7.93
CA MET A 66 2.06 2.62 7.42
C MET A 66 3.23 1.67 7.18
N SER A 67 4.30 2.12 6.54
CA SER A 67 5.46 1.29 6.27
C SER A 67 6.17 0.82 7.54
N THR A 68 6.27 1.67 8.53
CA THR A 68 6.84 1.33 9.84
C THR A 68 5.97 0.28 10.56
N TRP A 69 4.65 0.46 10.53
CA TRP A 69 3.73 -0.48 11.17
C TRP A 69 3.73 -1.85 10.48
N ILE A 70 3.73 -1.89 9.15
CA ILE A 70 3.78 -3.15 8.37
C ILE A 70 5.05 -3.96 8.68
N GLN A 71 6.18 -3.30 8.88
CA GLN A 71 7.44 -3.98 9.22
C GLN A 71 7.39 -4.69 10.57
N ASP A 72 6.71 -4.11 11.55
CA ASP A 72 6.61 -4.64 12.90
C ASP A 72 5.23 -4.33 13.49
N PRO A 73 4.20 -5.11 13.09
CA PRO A 73 2.84 -4.87 13.58
C PRO A 73 2.75 -4.99 15.10
N LYS A 74 2.28 -3.93 15.74
CA LYS A 74 2.07 -3.86 17.18
C LYS A 74 0.67 -3.35 17.49
N GLN A 75 0.04 -3.97 18.47
CA GLN A 75 -1.28 -3.55 18.92
C GLN A 75 -1.28 -2.09 19.40
N GLU A 76 -0.27 -1.69 20.16
CA GLU A 76 -0.16 -0.36 20.79
C GLU A 76 -0.11 0.77 19.77
N THR A 77 0.45 0.52 18.59
CA THR A 77 0.64 1.54 17.55
C THR A 77 -0.35 1.43 16.39
N SER A 78 -1.28 0.48 16.45
CA SER A 78 -2.31 0.37 15.41
C SER A 78 -3.29 1.54 15.45
N LEU A 79 -3.59 2.10 14.28
CA LEU A 79 -4.68 3.08 14.11
C LEU A 79 -6.07 2.43 14.17
N MET A 80 -6.14 1.10 14.13
CA MET A 80 -7.38 0.37 14.00
C MET A 80 -7.54 -0.65 15.15
N GLN A 81 -7.70 -0.15 16.37
CA GLN A 81 -7.89 -0.99 17.57
C GLN A 81 -9.14 -1.88 17.46
N ASP A 82 -10.19 -1.35 16.85
CA ASP A 82 -11.43 -2.08 16.57
C ASP A 82 -11.19 -3.28 15.63
N ALA A 83 -10.37 -3.11 14.62
CA ALA A 83 -10.03 -4.17 13.68
C ALA A 83 -9.17 -5.27 14.33
N ILE A 84 -8.21 -4.91 15.18
CA ILE A 84 -7.41 -5.88 15.93
C ILE A 84 -8.29 -6.68 16.88
N LYS A 85 -9.21 -6.03 17.56
CA LYS A 85 -10.16 -6.71 18.45
C LYS A 85 -11.03 -7.72 17.72
N LYS A 86 -11.42 -7.41 16.47
CA LYS A 86 -12.29 -8.25 15.65
C LYS A 86 -11.54 -9.36 14.91
N HIS A 87 -10.38 -9.05 14.33
CA HIS A 87 -9.65 -9.93 13.42
C HIS A 87 -8.34 -10.47 13.98
N GLY A 88 -7.86 -9.93 15.08
CA GLY A 88 -6.53 -10.20 15.61
C GLY A 88 -5.46 -9.27 15.03
N LEU A 89 -4.26 -9.36 15.58
CA LEU A 89 -3.11 -8.61 15.10
C LEU A 89 -2.62 -9.17 13.76
N MET A 90 -2.33 -8.29 12.82
CA MET A 90 -1.71 -8.67 11.55
C MET A 90 -0.40 -9.42 11.80
N PRO A 91 -0.16 -10.55 11.13
CA PRO A 91 1.08 -11.30 11.31
C PRO A 91 2.28 -10.53 10.77
N HIS A 92 3.45 -10.82 11.33
CA HIS A 92 4.73 -10.27 10.86
C HIS A 92 5.11 -10.92 9.52
N LEU A 93 5.18 -10.15 8.45
CA LEU A 93 5.42 -10.66 7.09
C LEU A 93 6.89 -10.61 6.67
N GLY A 94 7.76 -10.00 7.47
CA GLY A 94 9.20 -9.97 7.22
C GLY A 94 9.65 -9.03 6.09
N PHE A 95 8.85 -8.03 5.75
CA PHE A 95 9.25 -7.03 4.74
C PHE A 95 10.38 -6.14 5.26
N ASP A 96 11.30 -5.80 4.37
CA ASP A 96 12.28 -4.74 4.62
C ASP A 96 11.64 -3.34 4.51
N LYS A 97 12.41 -2.32 4.88
CA LYS A 97 11.94 -0.94 4.86
C LYS A 97 11.56 -0.46 3.46
N GLU A 98 12.36 -0.79 2.46
CA GLU A 98 12.13 -0.35 1.08
C GLU A 98 10.84 -0.96 0.52
N THR A 99 10.68 -2.27 0.64
CA THR A 99 9.47 -2.98 0.21
C THR A 99 8.22 -2.46 0.91
N SER A 100 8.28 -2.23 2.22
CA SER A 100 7.17 -1.68 3.00
C SER A 100 6.79 -0.27 2.54
N ARG A 101 7.76 0.56 2.20
CA ARG A 101 7.52 1.90 1.67
C ARG A 101 6.92 1.87 0.27
N GLU A 102 7.38 0.98 -0.60
CA GLU A 102 6.79 0.81 -1.93
C GLU A 102 5.33 0.38 -1.85
N ILE A 103 5.00 -0.60 -1.02
CA ILE A 103 3.63 -1.05 -0.79
C ILE A 103 2.76 0.09 -0.24
N SER A 104 3.24 0.80 0.76
CA SER A 104 2.49 1.90 1.39
C SER A 104 2.26 3.07 0.43
N THR A 105 3.23 3.38 -0.40
CA THR A 105 3.12 4.39 -1.46
C THR A 105 2.08 4.00 -2.51
N TYR A 106 2.10 2.75 -2.93
CA TYR A 106 1.10 2.21 -3.85
C TYR A 106 -0.32 2.30 -3.26
N ILE A 107 -0.49 1.93 -2.00
CA ILE A 107 -1.78 2.02 -1.31
C ILE A 107 -2.27 3.48 -1.28
N TYR A 108 -1.39 4.42 -1.01
CA TYR A 108 -1.76 5.84 -1.01
C TYR A 108 -2.23 6.32 -2.39
N GLU A 109 -1.51 5.96 -3.45
CA GLU A 109 -1.72 6.48 -4.80
C GLU A 109 -2.84 5.76 -5.57
N ALA A 110 -3.05 4.46 -5.34
CA ALA A 110 -4.00 3.67 -6.11
C ALA A 110 -5.45 4.00 -5.77
N ASP A 111 -6.30 3.96 -6.78
CA ASP A 111 -7.76 4.06 -6.62
C ASP A 111 -8.37 2.66 -6.52
N PHE A 112 -8.86 2.32 -5.35
CA PHE A 112 -9.55 1.05 -5.09
C PHE A 112 -11.07 1.13 -5.25
N THR A 113 -11.63 2.32 -5.42
CA THR A 113 -13.08 2.51 -5.53
C THR A 113 -13.63 2.06 -6.88
N SER A 114 -12.84 2.19 -7.94
CA SER A 114 -13.22 1.86 -9.31
C SER A 114 -13.08 0.37 -9.66
N ARG A 115 -12.42 -0.42 -8.81
CA ARG A 115 -12.15 -1.83 -9.04
C ARG A 115 -13.20 -2.71 -8.38
N GLY A 116 -14.47 -2.58 -8.81
CA GLY A 116 -15.57 -3.33 -8.23
C GLY A 116 -15.34 -4.84 -8.24
N GLY A 117 -15.24 -5.45 -7.07
CA GLY A 117 -15.44 -6.88 -6.90
C GLY A 117 -14.20 -7.80 -6.87
N ARG A 118 -13.02 -7.30 -6.61
CA ARG A 118 -11.86 -8.16 -6.31
C ARG A 118 -11.62 -8.35 -4.82
#